data_8da77010f2c2c09bd19d85df7746c2a4
#
_entry.id   8da77010f2c2c09bd19d85df7746c2a4
#
_cell.length_a   1.000
_cell.length_b   1.000
_cell.length_c   1.000
_cell.angle_alpha   90.00
_cell.angle_beta   90.00
_cell.angle_gamma   90.00
#
_symmetry.space_group_name_H-M   'P 1'
#
loop_
_entity.id
_entity.type
_entity.pdbx_description
1 polymer ?
#
loop_
_entity_poly.entity_id
_entity_poly.type
_entity_poly.pdbx_seq_one_letter_code
_entity_poly.pdbx_strand_id
1 'polypeptide(L)'
;MKLLVISDIHGNAFYMRKVDELIEKENVDKIILLGDVYYYGPRLGFDNRYDPKIVKEILNKYADRIIAVRGNCDAEIDNEVSDFDLSKDYDYLDINNKRYYFTHGHLMDKYRDLFGDNIVFSGHTHVYNIYGNNINPGSVGLPKVNPEHTCIIMDNNIINLINLDTFNTIDSRIIETN
;
A
#
# COMPACT_ATOMS: atom_id res chain seq x y z
N MET A 1 -3.82 14.02 -10.31
CA MET A 1 -2.96 13.56 -9.19
C MET A 1 -2.81 12.05 -9.32
N LYS A 2 -1.57 11.59 -9.39
CA LYS A 2 -1.24 10.17 -9.53
C LYS A 2 -0.79 9.59 -8.18
N LEU A 3 -1.49 8.58 -7.69
CA LEU A 3 -1.19 7.89 -6.44
C LEU A 3 -0.59 6.51 -6.72
N LEU A 4 0.42 6.15 -5.97
CA LEU A 4 0.85 4.76 -5.81
C LEU A 4 0.30 4.22 -4.49
N VAL A 5 -0.41 3.10 -4.51
CA VAL A 5 -0.93 2.44 -3.30
C VAL A 5 -0.21 1.11 -3.12
N ILE A 6 0.48 0.94 -2.01
CA ILE A 6 1.26 -0.25 -1.64
C ILE A 6 0.89 -0.73 -0.24
N SER A 7 1.03 -2.02 -0.01
CA SER A 7 0.72 -2.67 1.27
C SER A 7 1.58 -3.91 1.48
N ASP A 8 1.70 -4.32 2.75
CA ASP A 8 2.21 -5.65 3.11
C ASP A 8 3.59 -5.92 2.50
N ILE A 9 4.54 -4.98 2.73
CA ILE A 9 5.92 -5.06 2.21
C ILE A 9 6.72 -6.12 2.98
N HIS A 10 6.50 -6.23 4.29
CA HIS A 10 7.14 -7.20 5.17
C HIS A 10 8.66 -7.28 5.01
N GLY A 11 9.32 -6.12 4.88
CA GLY A 11 10.76 -6.03 4.79
C GLY A 11 11.37 -6.59 3.48
N ASN A 12 10.57 -6.84 2.45
CA ASN A 12 11.04 -7.40 1.18
C ASN A 12 11.74 -6.33 0.34
N ALA A 13 13.07 -6.28 0.45
CA ALA A 13 13.90 -5.30 -0.23
C ALA A 13 13.94 -5.49 -1.76
N PHE A 14 13.80 -6.74 -2.23
CA PHE A 14 13.82 -7.01 -3.67
C PHE A 14 12.65 -6.33 -4.38
N TYR A 15 11.43 -6.53 -3.89
CA TYR A 15 10.25 -5.90 -4.48
C TYR A 15 10.14 -4.40 -4.14
N MET A 16 10.70 -3.97 -2.99
CA MET A 16 10.74 -2.54 -2.69
C MET A 16 11.64 -1.75 -3.67
N ARG A 17 12.73 -2.37 -4.19
CA ARG A 17 13.53 -1.75 -5.28
C ARG A 17 12.73 -1.63 -6.58
N LYS A 18 11.88 -2.59 -6.90
CA LYS A 18 10.96 -2.49 -8.05
C LYS A 18 9.91 -1.39 -7.86
N VAL A 19 9.43 -1.22 -6.64
CA VAL A 19 8.55 -0.09 -6.28
C VAL A 19 9.28 1.25 -6.46
N ASP A 20 10.54 1.36 -6.02
CA ASP A 20 11.38 2.55 -6.22
C ASP A 20 11.51 2.91 -7.71
N GLU A 21 11.83 1.92 -8.56
CA GLU A 21 11.88 2.09 -10.02
C GLU A 21 10.53 2.56 -10.59
N LEU A 22 9.42 1.98 -10.11
CA LEU A 22 8.08 2.35 -10.57
C LEU A 22 7.69 3.77 -10.18
N ILE A 23 8.07 4.23 -8.97
CA ILE A 23 7.81 5.61 -8.50
C ILE A 23 8.46 6.62 -9.44
N GLU A 24 9.73 6.38 -9.83
CA GLU A 24 10.45 7.27 -10.71
C GLU A 24 9.90 7.24 -12.14
N LYS A 25 9.62 6.03 -12.66
CA LYS A 25 9.07 5.85 -14.01
C LYS A 25 7.70 6.50 -14.19
N GLU A 26 6.82 6.37 -13.20
CA GLU A 26 5.44 6.85 -13.28
C GLU A 26 5.25 8.30 -12.84
N ASN A 27 6.28 8.95 -12.29
CA ASN A 27 6.19 10.31 -11.74
C ASN A 27 5.02 10.43 -10.73
N VAL A 28 5.03 9.58 -9.72
CA VAL A 28 3.98 9.50 -8.71
C VAL A 28 3.96 10.76 -7.84
N ASP A 29 2.79 11.35 -7.64
CA ASP A 29 2.63 12.55 -6.79
C ASP A 29 2.64 12.20 -5.30
N LYS A 30 1.94 11.13 -4.91
CA LYS A 30 1.84 10.64 -3.52
C LYS A 30 1.89 9.12 -3.45
N ILE A 31 2.40 8.63 -2.33
CA ILE A 31 2.50 7.22 -2.01
C ILE A 31 1.57 6.95 -0.82
N ILE A 32 0.63 6.04 -0.99
CA ILE A 32 -0.26 5.55 0.07
C ILE A 32 0.31 4.22 0.55
N LEU A 33 0.79 4.20 1.79
CA LEU A 33 1.38 3.04 2.43
C LEU A 33 0.40 2.46 3.45
N LEU A 34 -0.13 1.28 3.16
CA LEU A 34 -1.21 0.69 3.95
C LEU A 34 -0.74 -0.22 5.09
N GLY A 35 0.51 -0.08 5.55
CA GLY A 35 1.04 -0.79 6.71
C GLY A 35 1.69 -2.14 6.41
N ASP A 36 2.08 -2.83 7.48
CA ASP A 36 2.88 -4.06 7.50
C ASP A 36 4.20 -3.91 6.70
N VAL A 37 5.02 -2.93 7.18
CA VAL A 37 6.13 -2.39 6.40
C VAL A 37 7.40 -3.23 6.56
N TYR A 38 7.88 -3.41 7.80
CA TYR A 38 9.23 -3.94 8.04
C TYR A 38 9.25 -5.37 8.56
N TYR A 39 8.24 -5.79 9.33
CA TYR A 39 8.25 -7.06 10.04
C TYR A 39 7.90 -8.24 9.13
N TYR A 40 8.80 -9.24 9.08
CA TYR A 40 8.58 -10.48 8.31
C TYR A 40 7.88 -11.57 9.13
N GLY A 41 8.24 -11.71 10.40
CA GLY A 41 7.65 -12.62 11.37
C GLY A 41 8.27 -14.01 11.47
N PRO A 42 8.18 -14.65 12.66
CA PRO A 42 8.83 -15.93 12.91
C PRO A 42 8.11 -17.13 12.31
N ARG A 43 6.90 -16.94 11.75
CA ARG A 43 6.13 -17.99 11.10
C ARG A 43 6.56 -18.24 9.65
N LEU A 44 7.35 -17.34 9.10
CA LEU A 44 7.87 -17.42 7.75
C LEU A 44 9.29 -17.96 7.82
N GLY A 45 9.68 -18.80 6.86
CA GLY A 45 11.04 -19.30 6.74
C GLY A 45 12.03 -18.18 6.38
N PHE A 46 13.30 -18.52 6.32
CA PHE A 46 14.33 -17.59 5.84
C PHE A 46 14.06 -17.18 4.38
N ASP A 47 14.10 -15.88 4.12
CA ASP A 47 14.01 -15.29 2.79
C ASP A 47 15.19 -14.33 2.58
N ASN A 48 16.02 -14.57 1.58
CA ASN A 48 17.17 -13.74 1.25
C ASN A 48 16.79 -12.37 0.66
N ARG A 49 15.52 -12.17 0.35
CA ARG A 49 14.97 -10.87 -0.08
C ARG A 49 14.63 -9.95 1.10
N TYR A 50 14.63 -10.47 2.34
CA TYR A 50 14.33 -9.71 3.54
C TYR A 50 15.53 -8.81 3.93
N ASP A 51 15.33 -7.52 3.84
CA ASP A 51 16.24 -6.49 4.34
C ASP A 51 15.43 -5.22 4.69
N PRO A 52 14.89 -5.11 5.92
CA PRO A 52 14.06 -3.99 6.33
C PRO A 52 14.82 -2.66 6.35
N LYS A 53 16.15 -2.69 6.47
CA LYS A 53 16.98 -1.49 6.41
C LYS A 53 16.91 -0.85 5.01
N ILE A 54 17.03 -1.65 3.97
CA ILE A 54 16.88 -1.18 2.59
C ILE A 54 15.46 -0.65 2.34
N VAL A 55 14.43 -1.34 2.85
CA VAL A 55 13.04 -0.87 2.74
C VAL A 55 12.89 0.50 3.37
N LYS A 56 13.44 0.71 4.59
CA LYS A 56 13.45 1.99 5.28
C LYS A 56 14.15 3.09 4.46
N GLU A 57 15.35 2.81 3.94
CA GLU A 57 16.13 3.77 3.15
C GLU A 57 15.37 4.23 1.91
N ILE A 58 14.71 3.31 1.21
CA ILE A 58 13.88 3.63 0.03
C ILE A 58 12.66 4.47 0.42
N LEU A 59 11.90 4.07 1.46
CA LEU A 59 10.71 4.82 1.87
C LEU A 59 11.06 6.22 2.38
N ASN A 60 12.10 6.38 3.19
CA ASN A 60 12.52 7.67 3.71
C ASN A 60 12.97 8.66 2.60
N LYS A 61 13.46 8.17 1.47
CA LYS A 61 13.73 8.97 0.27
C LYS A 61 12.48 9.75 -0.23
N TYR A 62 11.28 9.24 0.07
CA TYR A 62 9.99 9.78 -0.36
C TYR A 62 9.10 10.25 0.78
N ALA A 63 9.63 10.44 1.98
CA ALA A 63 8.87 10.71 3.19
C ALA A 63 7.88 11.89 3.07
N ASP A 64 8.26 12.94 2.35
CA ASP A 64 7.43 14.14 2.09
C ASP A 64 6.18 13.88 1.23
N ARG A 65 6.14 12.74 0.54
CA ARG A 65 5.03 12.33 -0.33
C ARG A 65 4.24 11.14 0.21
N ILE A 66 4.67 10.52 1.33
CA ILE A 66 4.02 9.36 1.92
C ILE A 66 2.85 9.79 2.82
N ILE A 67 1.72 9.12 2.62
CA ILE A 67 0.61 9.03 3.57
C ILE A 67 0.57 7.58 4.03
N ALA A 68 0.84 7.34 5.32
CA ALA A 68 0.92 5.99 5.84
C ALA A 68 -0.12 5.71 6.92
N VAL A 69 -0.53 4.46 7.00
CA VAL A 69 -1.34 3.92 8.09
C VAL A 69 -0.66 2.68 8.68
N ARG A 70 -0.85 2.47 9.98
CA ARG A 70 -0.23 1.38 10.71
C ARG A 70 -0.89 0.05 10.44
N GLY A 71 -0.09 -0.97 10.12
CA GLY A 71 -0.50 -2.36 10.04
C GLY A 71 -0.50 -3.06 11.40
N ASN A 72 -0.97 -4.30 11.42
CA ASN A 72 -0.98 -5.10 12.64
C ASN A 72 0.40 -5.66 13.01
N CYS A 73 1.35 -5.67 12.08
CA CYS A 73 2.73 -6.09 12.34
C CYS A 73 3.66 -4.90 12.62
N ASP A 74 3.21 -3.66 12.42
CA ASP A 74 4.05 -2.48 12.65
C ASP A 74 4.11 -2.15 14.15
N ALA A 75 5.32 -2.00 14.66
CA ALA A 75 5.61 -1.66 16.05
C ALA A 75 5.84 -0.15 16.24
N GLU A 76 5.85 0.32 17.49
CA GLU A 76 6.15 1.73 17.80
C GLU A 76 7.52 2.16 17.28
N ILE A 77 8.52 1.27 17.36
CA ILE A 77 9.87 1.52 16.87
C ILE A 77 9.91 1.74 15.35
N ASP A 78 8.99 1.15 14.60
CA ASP A 78 8.91 1.32 13.15
C ASP A 78 8.52 2.76 12.78
N ASN A 79 7.66 3.39 13.60
CA ASN A 79 7.35 4.81 13.46
C ASN A 79 8.54 5.71 13.83
N GLU A 80 9.35 5.33 14.84
CA GLU A 80 10.53 6.12 15.24
C GLU A 80 11.64 6.13 14.19
N VAL A 81 11.79 5.05 13.42
CA VAL A 81 12.84 4.94 12.38
C VAL A 81 12.40 5.43 11.01
N SER A 82 11.11 5.72 10.84
CA SER A 82 10.52 6.25 9.62
C SER A 82 10.50 7.78 9.64
N ASP A 83 10.84 8.43 8.54
CA ASP A 83 10.76 9.88 8.39
C ASP A 83 9.34 10.36 8.00
N PHE A 84 8.34 9.48 8.14
CA PHE A 84 6.92 9.71 7.92
C PHE A 84 6.10 9.13 9.06
N ASP A 85 4.86 9.62 9.27
CA ASP A 85 3.99 9.17 10.37
C ASP A 85 3.35 7.82 10.04
N LEU A 86 3.76 6.77 10.76
CA LEU A 86 3.22 5.40 10.67
C LEU A 86 2.34 5.04 11.88
N SER A 87 1.80 6.02 12.60
CA SER A 87 1.05 5.78 13.85
C SER A 87 -0.47 5.68 13.67
N LYS A 88 -1.01 6.13 12.54
CA LYS A 88 -2.44 6.26 12.30
C LYS A 88 -3.12 4.93 11.97
N ASP A 89 -4.31 4.69 12.53
CA ASP A 89 -5.16 3.54 12.17
C ASP A 89 -5.81 3.72 10.78
N TYR A 90 -6.07 4.96 10.39
CA TYR A 90 -6.59 5.36 9.07
C TYR A 90 -6.19 6.80 8.73
N ASP A 91 -6.25 7.11 7.43
CA ASP A 91 -6.14 8.47 6.89
C ASP A 91 -7.07 8.60 5.68
N TYR A 92 -7.16 9.79 5.07
CA TYR A 92 -7.97 10.00 3.88
C TYR A 92 -7.41 11.09 2.96
N LEU A 93 -7.84 11.07 1.70
CA LEU A 93 -7.68 12.17 0.75
C LEU A 93 -9.01 12.49 0.09
N ASP A 94 -9.26 13.78 -0.10
CA ASP A 94 -10.37 14.26 -0.92
C ASP A 94 -9.85 14.60 -2.33
N ILE A 95 -10.34 13.86 -3.34
CA ILE A 95 -9.93 14.01 -4.74
C ILE A 95 -11.21 14.19 -5.56
N ASN A 96 -11.33 15.29 -6.30
CA ASN A 96 -12.47 15.58 -7.17
C ASN A 96 -13.83 15.42 -6.45
N ASN A 97 -13.95 16.00 -5.26
CA ASN A 97 -15.12 15.95 -4.36
C ASN A 97 -15.51 14.55 -3.87
N LYS A 98 -14.62 13.57 -3.99
CA LYS A 98 -14.80 12.22 -3.47
C LYS A 98 -13.76 11.93 -2.40
N ARG A 99 -14.19 11.35 -1.27
CA ARG A 99 -13.29 10.93 -0.19
C ARG A 99 -12.85 9.49 -0.40
N TYR A 100 -11.53 9.29 -0.29
CA TYR A 100 -10.89 7.99 -0.32
C TYR A 100 -10.24 7.76 1.04
N TYR A 101 -10.67 6.71 1.74
CA TYR A 101 -10.08 6.31 3.00
C TYR A 101 -8.96 5.30 2.79
N PHE A 102 -7.98 5.34 3.67
CA PHE A 102 -6.83 4.44 3.72
C PHE A 102 -6.78 3.80 5.10
N THR A 103 -6.66 2.48 5.16
CA THR A 103 -6.48 1.72 6.40
C THR A 103 -5.72 0.44 6.08
N HIS A 104 -5.10 -0.18 7.09
CA HIS A 104 -4.49 -1.48 6.83
C HIS A 104 -5.53 -2.58 6.58
N GLY A 105 -6.68 -2.51 7.25
CA GLY A 105 -7.77 -3.49 7.08
C GLY A 105 -8.05 -4.34 8.32
N HIS A 106 -7.09 -4.56 9.20
CA HIS A 106 -7.28 -5.34 10.44
C HIS A 106 -8.27 -4.70 11.44
N LEU A 107 -8.53 -3.39 11.31
CA LEU A 107 -9.49 -2.63 12.11
C LEU A 107 -10.72 -2.18 11.30
N MET A 108 -11.00 -2.80 10.15
CA MET A 108 -12.08 -2.41 9.25
C MET A 108 -13.43 -2.32 9.98
N ASP A 109 -13.75 -3.30 10.84
CA ASP A 109 -15.02 -3.32 11.57
C ASP A 109 -15.14 -2.16 12.58
N LYS A 110 -14.03 -1.74 13.19
CA LYS A 110 -13.99 -0.61 14.13
C LYS A 110 -14.39 0.72 13.48
N TYR A 111 -14.04 0.90 12.20
CA TYR A 111 -14.23 2.14 11.46
C TYR A 111 -15.32 2.05 10.38
N ARG A 112 -16.10 0.98 10.34
CA ARG A 112 -17.12 0.73 9.31
C ARG A 112 -18.11 1.90 9.15
N ASP A 113 -18.64 2.40 10.25
CA ASP A 113 -19.62 3.51 10.23
C ASP A 113 -19.00 4.83 9.74
N LEU A 114 -17.72 5.06 10.07
CA LEU A 114 -16.97 6.23 9.58
C LEU A 114 -16.75 6.17 8.08
N PHE A 115 -16.39 5.00 7.56
CA PHE A 115 -16.11 4.82 6.13
C PHE A 115 -17.40 4.86 5.30
N GLY A 116 -18.52 4.37 5.84
CA GLY A 116 -19.82 4.34 5.16
C GLY A 116 -19.72 3.72 3.76
N ASP A 117 -20.29 4.40 2.78
CA ASP A 117 -20.27 3.98 1.37
C ASP A 117 -19.07 4.54 0.57
N ASN A 118 -18.10 5.15 1.24
CA ASN A 118 -16.93 5.68 0.54
C ASN A 118 -16.00 4.56 0.07
N ILE A 119 -15.10 4.91 -0.84
CA ILE A 119 -14.05 3.99 -1.28
C ILE A 119 -12.97 3.92 -0.21
N VAL A 120 -12.62 2.70 0.16
CA VAL A 120 -11.59 2.39 1.16
C VAL A 120 -10.50 1.56 0.49
N PHE A 121 -9.27 2.03 0.56
CA PHE A 121 -8.11 1.21 0.22
C PHE A 121 -7.61 0.50 1.48
N SER A 122 -7.48 -0.83 1.41
CA SER A 122 -7.00 -1.65 2.53
C SER A 122 -6.02 -2.71 2.08
N GLY A 123 -5.13 -3.15 2.96
CA GLY A 123 -4.19 -4.26 2.78
C GLY A 123 -4.60 -5.50 3.59
N HIS A 124 -3.66 -6.04 4.39
CA HIS A 124 -3.82 -7.08 5.40
C HIS A 124 -4.12 -8.49 4.87
N THR A 125 -5.00 -8.61 3.89
CA THR A 125 -5.35 -9.93 3.34
C THR A 125 -4.29 -10.49 2.41
N HIS A 126 -3.42 -9.63 1.85
CA HIS A 126 -2.44 -9.90 0.80
C HIS A 126 -3.05 -10.41 -0.52
N VAL A 127 -4.36 -10.20 -0.69
CA VAL A 127 -5.11 -10.62 -1.87
C VAL A 127 -5.66 -9.39 -2.55
N TYR A 128 -5.26 -9.14 -3.78
CA TYR A 128 -5.70 -7.96 -4.49
C TYR A 128 -7.18 -8.01 -4.89
N ASN A 129 -7.82 -6.86 -4.86
CA ASN A 129 -9.17 -6.63 -5.36
C ASN A 129 -9.34 -5.16 -5.73
N ILE A 130 -9.78 -4.87 -6.95
CA ILE A 130 -10.04 -3.49 -7.39
C ILE A 130 -11.53 -3.18 -7.58
N TYR A 131 -12.43 -4.10 -7.21
CA TYR A 131 -13.87 -3.95 -7.38
C TYR A 131 -14.58 -3.64 -6.05
N GLY A 132 -15.81 -3.11 -6.16
CA GLY A 132 -16.58 -2.68 -4.98
C GLY A 132 -15.99 -1.43 -4.31
N ASN A 133 -16.35 -1.18 -3.07
CA ASN A 133 -15.89 -0.02 -2.30
C ASN A 133 -14.64 -0.31 -1.46
N ASN A 134 -14.31 -1.58 -1.26
CA ASN A 134 -13.06 -1.97 -0.59
C ASN A 134 -12.05 -2.46 -1.63
N ILE A 135 -11.02 -1.65 -1.84
CA ILE A 135 -9.97 -1.87 -2.83
C ILE A 135 -8.70 -2.32 -2.11
N ASN A 136 -8.09 -3.38 -2.60
CA ASN A 136 -6.87 -3.93 -2.02
C ASN A 136 -5.77 -4.03 -3.09
N PRO A 137 -4.58 -3.44 -2.87
CA PRO A 137 -3.48 -3.53 -3.83
C PRO A 137 -2.82 -4.90 -3.88
N GLY A 138 -3.21 -5.84 -3.01
CA GLY A 138 -2.47 -7.08 -2.79
C GLY A 138 -1.30 -6.87 -1.85
N SER A 139 -0.19 -7.52 -2.12
CA SER A 139 1.03 -7.40 -1.31
C SER A 139 2.26 -7.18 -2.17
N VAL A 140 3.10 -6.24 -1.74
CA VAL A 140 4.43 -6.02 -2.31
C VAL A 140 5.37 -7.16 -1.93
N GLY A 141 5.33 -7.63 -0.69
CA GLY A 141 6.33 -8.56 -0.17
C GLY A 141 5.91 -10.02 -0.08
N LEU A 142 4.64 -10.28 0.28
CA LEU A 142 4.15 -11.62 0.65
C LEU A 142 2.76 -11.90 0.07
N PRO A 143 2.60 -12.03 -1.26
CA PRO A 143 1.30 -12.33 -1.85
C PRO A 143 0.76 -13.68 -1.34
N LYS A 144 -0.58 -13.75 -1.19
CA LYS A 144 -1.32 -14.97 -0.85
C LYS A 144 -2.32 -15.24 -1.97
N VAL A 145 -2.81 -16.46 -2.08
CA VAL A 145 -3.78 -16.91 -3.09
C VAL A 145 -3.26 -16.74 -4.52
N ASN A 146 -3.01 -15.52 -4.95
CA ASN A 146 -2.39 -15.19 -6.23
C ASN A 146 -0.87 -14.99 -6.01
N PRO A 147 -0.03 -15.52 -6.89
CA PRO A 147 1.43 -15.46 -6.71
C PRO A 147 2.05 -14.09 -7.06
N GLU A 148 1.27 -13.21 -7.71
CA GLU A 148 1.77 -11.93 -8.19
C GLU A 148 2.04 -10.95 -7.04
N HIS A 149 3.22 -10.34 -7.05
CA HIS A 149 3.54 -9.17 -6.27
C HIS A 149 2.94 -7.93 -6.93
N THR A 150 2.12 -7.20 -6.22
CA THR A 150 1.27 -6.17 -6.83
C THR A 150 1.27 -4.85 -6.06
N CYS A 151 0.91 -3.80 -6.78
CA CYS A 151 0.53 -2.49 -6.26
C CYS A 151 -0.56 -1.88 -7.13
N ILE A 152 -1.09 -0.73 -6.71
CA ILE A 152 -2.05 0.03 -7.52
C ILE A 152 -1.42 1.37 -7.91
N ILE A 153 -1.60 1.76 -9.17
CA ILE A 153 -1.47 3.15 -9.62
C ILE A 153 -2.87 3.68 -9.90
N MET A 154 -3.25 4.72 -9.16
CA MET A 154 -4.48 5.46 -9.40
C MET A 154 -4.11 6.80 -10.05
N ASP A 155 -4.59 7.02 -11.28
CA ASP A 155 -4.44 8.31 -11.98
C ASP A 155 -5.83 8.92 -12.17
N ASN A 156 -6.07 10.03 -11.49
CA ASN A 156 -7.39 10.65 -11.36
C ASN A 156 -8.44 9.66 -10.82
N ASN A 157 -9.30 9.12 -11.69
CA ASN A 157 -10.33 8.14 -11.34
C ASN A 157 -10.09 6.75 -11.94
N ILE A 158 -8.93 6.51 -12.54
CA ILE A 158 -8.56 5.20 -13.11
C ILE A 158 -7.64 4.49 -12.13
N ILE A 159 -8.06 3.30 -11.71
CA ILE A 159 -7.25 2.39 -10.90
C ILE A 159 -6.65 1.34 -11.82
N ASN A 160 -5.34 1.19 -11.77
CA ASN A 160 -4.59 0.16 -12.48
C ASN A 160 -3.89 -0.73 -11.46
N LEU A 161 -4.20 -2.02 -11.48
CA LEU A 161 -3.46 -3.04 -10.72
C LEU A 161 -2.21 -3.43 -11.49
N ILE A 162 -1.05 -3.25 -10.89
CA ILE A 162 0.25 -3.43 -11.53
C ILE A 162 0.92 -4.69 -10.98
N ASN A 163 1.42 -5.52 -11.87
CA ASN A 163 2.33 -6.63 -11.53
C ASN A 163 3.76 -6.08 -11.39
N LEU A 164 4.38 -6.25 -10.23
CA LEU A 164 5.73 -5.73 -9.95
C LEU A 164 6.85 -6.50 -10.65
N ASP A 165 6.60 -7.71 -11.15
CA ASP A 165 7.63 -8.44 -11.91
C ASP A 165 7.79 -7.92 -13.33
N THR A 166 6.68 -7.52 -13.95
CA THR A 166 6.63 -7.12 -15.37
C THR A 166 6.34 -5.64 -15.59
N PHE A 167 5.88 -4.93 -14.56
CA PHE A 167 5.32 -3.56 -14.62
C PHE A 167 4.12 -3.41 -15.56
N ASN A 168 3.49 -4.51 -15.92
CA ASN A 168 2.27 -4.48 -16.72
C ASN A 168 1.03 -4.30 -15.83
N THR A 169 0.04 -3.64 -16.39
CA THR A 169 -1.31 -3.60 -15.80
C THR A 169 -1.95 -4.97 -15.95
N ILE A 170 -2.37 -5.57 -14.84
CA ILE A 170 -3.09 -6.86 -14.80
C ILE A 170 -4.58 -6.63 -14.99
N ASP A 171 -5.12 -5.57 -14.36
CA ASP A 171 -6.53 -5.23 -14.37
C ASP A 171 -6.72 -3.73 -14.16
N SER A 172 -7.84 -3.18 -14.62
CA SER A 172 -8.14 -1.75 -14.51
C SER A 172 -9.60 -1.50 -14.20
N ARG A 173 -9.86 -0.44 -13.42
CA ARG A 173 -11.20 0.03 -13.10
C ARG A 173 -11.29 1.54 -13.17
N ILE A 174 -12.38 2.04 -13.71
CA ILE A 174 -12.76 3.46 -13.63
C ILE A 174 -13.70 3.65 -12.45
N ILE A 175 -13.37 4.57 -11.55
CA ILE A 175 -14.28 4.99 -10.48
C ILE A 175 -15.21 6.07 -11.07
N GLU A 176 -16.51 5.80 -11.05
CA GLU A 176 -17.50 6.78 -11.50
C GLU A 176 -17.43 8.04 -10.62
N THR A 177 -17.28 9.19 -11.25
CA THR A 177 -17.38 10.51 -10.61
C THR A 177 -18.82 10.98 -10.80
N ASN A 178 -19.59 10.98 -9.72
CA ASN A 178 -20.94 11.60 -9.72
C ASN A 178 -20.83 13.11 -9.85
#